data_5beecef7e6a4a07ee3b9c314b205e68f
#
_entry.id   5beecef7e6a4a07ee3b9c314b205e68f
#
_cell.length_a   1.000
_cell.length_b   1.000
_cell.length_c   1.000
_cell.angle_alpha   90.00
_cell.angle_beta   90.00
_cell.angle_gamma   90.00
#
_symmetry.space_group_name_H-M   'P 1'
#
loop_
_entity.id
_entity.type
_entity.pdbx_description
1 polymer ?
#
loop_
_entity_poly.entity_id
_entity_poly.type
_entity_poly.pdbx_seq_one_letter_code
_entity_poly.pdbx_strand_id
1 'polypeptide(L)'
;TSLDASLIVNGEPLTYFDASFEGLPINLASLYIHTIGAGGGSLVWIDEGNHLQVGPASAGAEPGPASYGRGGTQATFTDAALHVGYLGNDMALAGSLTLNPDLAAAALTSAAGALDMSVDAVARGVLRISTTKIVGAVRAITVELGRNPADFALLAFGGGGGLVGVDVARELSIGTVIVPPGPGAFCAFGMLMADVRHDYARTLIGKIDALDAATVVGHLSAMRADGDAALLAEGFAPETRSYLTAIDMRYEGQEHSVRLPVIGDFSASEADRLKTAFAEAHERAYGHTMPDPVEVVAVRLSAIGHQARPTVPEQARREGVTVAPRATRPVIQLDGTVADYAIYHRDDFRHGDTIAGPAVISEHTGTTVLHAGDTAVIGAYGEIVITVAGN
;
A
#
# COMPACT_ATOMS: atom_id res chain seq x y z
N THR A 1 0.12 -1.20 -13.75
CA THR A 1 -1.21 -1.67 -14.19
C THR A 1 -2.23 -1.46 -13.08
N SER A 2 -1.89 -1.77 -11.82
CA SER A 2 -2.76 -1.57 -10.66
C SER A 2 -2.04 -0.82 -9.55
N LEU A 3 -2.81 -0.24 -8.65
CA LEU A 3 -2.38 0.34 -7.40
C LEU A 3 -3.13 -0.38 -6.28
N ASP A 4 -2.40 -0.81 -5.29
CA ASP A 4 -2.91 -1.45 -4.09
C ASP A 4 -2.67 -0.52 -2.90
N ALA A 5 -3.72 -0.23 -2.16
CA ALA A 5 -3.66 0.58 -0.95
C ALA A 5 -4.06 -0.25 0.27
N SER A 6 -3.28 -0.19 1.33
CA SER A 6 -3.57 -0.83 2.61
C SER A 6 -3.25 0.09 3.77
N LEU A 7 -3.86 -0.16 4.91
CA LEU A 7 -3.68 0.65 6.12
C LEU A 7 -2.93 -0.16 7.18
N ILE A 8 -1.91 0.47 7.77
CA ILE A 8 -1.16 -0.07 8.91
C ILE A 8 -1.46 0.80 10.13
N VAL A 9 -1.92 0.19 11.21
CA VAL A 9 -2.27 0.88 12.46
C VAL A 9 -1.46 0.28 13.60
N ASN A 10 -0.67 1.09 14.30
CA ASN A 10 0.20 0.64 15.38
C ASN A 10 1.15 -0.50 14.98
N GLY A 11 1.66 -0.45 13.74
CA GLY A 11 2.58 -1.46 13.22
C GLY A 11 1.93 -2.73 12.66
N GLU A 12 0.60 -2.85 12.73
CA GLU A 12 -0.13 -4.02 12.25
C GLU A 12 -0.98 -3.67 11.02
N PRO A 13 -0.93 -4.49 9.95
CA PRO A 13 -1.80 -4.30 8.80
C PRO A 13 -3.26 -4.59 9.17
N LEU A 14 -4.17 -3.79 8.63
CA LEU A 14 -5.59 -4.00 8.85
C LEU A 14 -6.02 -5.30 8.15
N THR A 15 -6.72 -6.16 8.89
CA THR A 15 -7.29 -7.41 8.38
C THR A 15 -8.80 -7.41 8.53
N TYR A 16 -9.49 -8.10 7.64
CA TYR A 16 -10.93 -8.33 7.72
C TYR A 16 -11.24 -9.82 7.44
N PHE A 17 -12.43 -10.26 7.85
CA PHE A 17 -12.78 -11.68 7.88
C PHE A 17 -14.03 -11.99 7.07
N ASP A 18 -14.71 -10.97 6.58
CA ASP A 18 -15.91 -10.99 5.75
C ASP A 18 -15.61 -10.49 4.33
N ALA A 19 -14.44 -10.86 3.83
CA ALA A 19 -14.08 -10.60 2.46
C ALA A 19 -15.10 -11.18 1.50
N SER A 20 -15.39 -10.47 0.43
CA SER A 20 -16.15 -11.01 -0.69
C SER A 20 -15.39 -10.83 -2.00
N PHE A 21 -15.47 -11.82 -2.87
CA PHE A 21 -14.97 -11.73 -4.24
C PHE A 21 -16.11 -11.99 -5.20
N GLU A 22 -16.40 -11.03 -6.06
CA GLU A 22 -17.56 -11.07 -7.00
C GLU A 22 -18.90 -11.41 -6.31
N GLY A 23 -19.09 -10.90 -5.08
CA GLY A 23 -20.30 -11.18 -4.29
C GLY A 23 -20.30 -12.52 -3.56
N LEU A 24 -19.26 -13.32 -3.68
CA LEU A 24 -19.09 -14.58 -2.95
C LEU A 24 -18.31 -14.33 -1.66
N PRO A 25 -18.84 -14.71 -0.48
CA PRO A 25 -18.15 -14.50 0.79
C PRO A 25 -16.91 -15.40 0.89
N ILE A 26 -15.80 -14.80 1.32
CA ILE A 26 -14.57 -15.52 1.63
C ILE A 26 -14.38 -15.49 3.15
N ASN A 27 -14.62 -16.61 3.82
CA ASN A 27 -14.52 -16.74 5.27
C ASN A 27 -13.07 -16.98 5.75
N LEU A 28 -12.11 -16.25 5.17
CA LEU A 28 -10.70 -16.30 5.53
C LEU A 28 -10.23 -14.92 5.99
N ALA A 29 -9.30 -14.93 6.96
CA ALA A 29 -8.58 -13.72 7.32
C ALA A 29 -7.84 -13.18 6.09
N SER A 30 -8.17 -11.98 5.65
CA SER A 30 -7.56 -11.34 4.49
C SER A 30 -7.03 -9.97 4.89
N LEU A 31 -5.94 -9.54 4.29
CA LEU A 31 -5.47 -8.16 4.43
C LEU A 31 -6.50 -7.23 3.78
N TYR A 32 -6.80 -6.12 4.45
CA TYR A 32 -7.67 -5.09 3.89
C TYR A 32 -6.87 -4.31 2.84
N ILE A 33 -6.99 -4.74 1.59
CA ILE A 33 -6.33 -4.12 0.44
C ILE A 33 -7.40 -3.59 -0.51
N HIS A 34 -7.31 -2.32 -0.85
CA HIS A 34 -8.15 -1.70 -1.87
C HIS A 34 -7.35 -1.54 -3.16
N THR A 35 -7.79 -2.23 -4.21
CA THR A 35 -7.10 -2.27 -5.51
C THR A 35 -7.86 -1.45 -6.54
N ILE A 36 -7.15 -0.61 -7.29
CA ILE A 36 -7.68 0.16 -8.41
C ILE A 36 -6.82 -0.01 -9.66
N GLY A 37 -7.44 0.13 -10.83
CA GLY A 37 -6.75 0.14 -12.12
C GLY A 37 -6.05 1.48 -12.38
N ALA A 38 -4.95 1.75 -11.66
CA ALA A 38 -4.12 2.94 -11.82
C ALA A 38 -2.64 2.56 -11.77
N GLY A 39 -1.85 3.01 -12.75
CA GLY A 39 -0.42 2.72 -12.79
C GLY A 39 0.23 3.35 -14.03
N GLY A 40 1.54 3.14 -14.20
CA GLY A 40 2.31 3.72 -15.30
C GLY A 40 1.77 3.40 -16.70
N GLY A 41 1.26 2.19 -16.90
CA GLY A 41 0.67 1.75 -18.16
C GLY A 41 -0.81 2.10 -18.33
N SER A 42 -1.45 2.80 -17.38
CA SER A 42 -2.88 3.17 -17.51
C SER A 42 -3.12 3.97 -18.77
N LEU A 43 -4.02 3.44 -19.62
CA LEU A 43 -4.32 4.02 -20.92
C LEU A 43 -5.14 5.30 -20.79
N VAL A 44 -4.80 6.28 -21.62
CA VAL A 44 -5.54 7.53 -21.79
C VAL A 44 -6.59 7.31 -22.86
N TRP A 45 -7.85 7.66 -22.57
CA TRP A 45 -8.96 7.56 -23.50
C TRP A 45 -10.00 8.66 -23.28
N ILE A 46 -10.92 8.81 -24.20
CA ILE A 46 -11.96 9.83 -24.17
C ILE A 46 -13.30 9.12 -24.13
N ASP A 47 -14.14 9.47 -23.18
CA ASP A 47 -15.46 8.88 -23.03
C ASP A 47 -16.49 9.49 -24.03
N GLU A 48 -17.70 8.94 -24.06
CA GLU A 48 -18.80 9.39 -24.92
C GLU A 48 -19.23 10.84 -24.63
N GLY A 49 -18.94 11.35 -23.43
CA GLY A 49 -19.18 12.73 -23.02
C GLY A 49 -18.04 13.69 -23.39
N ASN A 50 -17.03 13.24 -24.15
CA ASN A 50 -15.84 13.98 -24.52
C ASN A 50 -14.97 14.40 -23.34
N HIS A 51 -14.90 13.55 -22.28
CA HIS A 51 -14.05 13.78 -21.14
C HIS A 51 -12.80 12.88 -21.17
N LEU A 52 -11.68 13.46 -20.74
CA LEU A 52 -10.43 12.73 -20.56
C LEU A 52 -10.56 11.68 -19.45
N GLN A 53 -10.17 10.46 -19.74
CA GLN A 53 -10.15 9.34 -18.82
C GLN A 53 -8.76 8.68 -18.78
N VAL A 54 -8.42 8.07 -17.64
CA VAL A 54 -7.15 7.33 -17.44
C VAL A 54 -7.44 5.98 -16.80
N GLY A 55 -7.04 4.88 -17.44
CA GLY A 55 -7.38 3.54 -16.97
C GLY A 55 -8.91 3.29 -16.94
N PRO A 56 -9.39 2.15 -16.37
CA PRO A 56 -8.62 1.09 -15.71
C PRO A 56 -7.79 0.21 -16.66
N ALA A 57 -8.06 0.25 -17.96
CA ALA A 57 -7.29 -0.50 -18.96
C ALA A 57 -5.81 -0.07 -18.95
N SER A 58 -4.93 -1.03 -19.21
CA SER A 58 -3.48 -0.82 -19.20
C SER A 58 -2.84 -1.33 -20.47
N ALA A 59 -1.84 -0.61 -20.97
CA ALA A 59 -0.98 -1.06 -22.07
C ALA A 59 -0.10 -2.28 -21.68
N GLY A 60 -0.05 -2.65 -20.40
CA GLY A 60 0.80 -3.74 -19.92
C GLY A 60 2.29 -3.43 -20.05
N ALA A 61 3.10 -4.49 -20.13
CA ALA A 61 4.52 -4.41 -20.41
C ALA A 61 4.82 -4.44 -21.92
N GLU A 62 3.96 -5.11 -22.68
CA GLU A 62 3.99 -5.22 -24.15
C GLU A 62 2.58 -4.99 -24.70
N PRO A 63 2.42 -4.06 -25.64
CA PRO A 63 3.45 -3.14 -26.15
C PRO A 63 3.92 -2.11 -25.12
N GLY A 64 3.20 -1.88 -24.02
CA GLY A 64 3.50 -0.90 -23.00
C GLY A 64 3.22 0.55 -23.43
N PRO A 65 3.62 1.53 -22.62
CA PRO A 65 3.61 2.95 -22.96
C PRO A 65 4.25 3.25 -24.32
N ALA A 66 3.74 4.25 -25.03
CA ALA A 66 4.31 4.65 -26.33
C ALA A 66 5.79 5.00 -26.22
N SER A 67 6.20 5.67 -25.14
CA SER A 67 7.58 6.03 -24.82
C SER A 67 8.53 4.85 -24.70
N TYR A 68 8.04 3.62 -24.53
CA TYR A 68 8.91 2.43 -24.47
C TYR A 68 9.47 2.03 -25.85
N GLY A 69 8.89 2.53 -26.95
CA GLY A 69 9.32 2.20 -28.30
C GLY A 69 9.11 0.74 -28.71
N ARG A 70 8.15 0.04 -28.07
CA ARG A 70 7.83 -1.38 -28.31
C ARG A 70 6.54 -1.57 -29.12
N GLY A 71 6.12 -0.54 -29.84
CA GLY A 71 4.91 -0.58 -30.68
C GLY A 71 3.63 -0.08 -30.02
N GLY A 72 3.69 0.42 -28.76
CA GLY A 72 2.60 1.17 -28.15
C GLY A 72 2.36 2.48 -28.90
N THR A 73 1.07 2.79 -29.15
CA THR A 73 0.67 4.02 -29.88
C THR A 73 -0.32 4.87 -29.10
N GLN A 74 -0.95 4.29 -28.07
CA GLN A 74 -1.90 4.97 -27.21
C GLN A 74 -1.18 5.60 -26.03
N ALA A 75 -1.54 6.84 -25.70
CA ALA A 75 -0.96 7.55 -24.56
C ALA A 75 -1.26 6.83 -23.22
N THR A 76 -0.30 6.89 -22.31
CA THR A 76 -0.40 6.35 -20.96
C THR A 76 -0.02 7.39 -19.90
N PHE A 77 -0.21 7.04 -18.63
CA PHE A 77 0.31 7.84 -17.52
C PHE A 77 1.83 8.07 -17.62
N THR A 78 2.61 7.04 -18.01
CA THR A 78 4.07 7.15 -18.17
C THR A 78 4.43 8.16 -19.26
N ASP A 79 3.71 8.17 -20.38
CA ASP A 79 3.93 9.13 -21.47
C ASP A 79 3.66 10.58 -21.00
N ALA A 80 2.59 10.77 -20.22
CA ALA A 80 2.28 12.07 -19.63
C ALA A 80 3.34 12.51 -18.61
N ALA A 81 3.81 11.62 -17.72
CA ALA A 81 4.86 11.91 -16.75
C ALA A 81 6.21 12.24 -17.41
N LEU A 82 6.52 11.61 -18.54
CA LEU A 82 7.69 11.93 -19.36
C LEU A 82 7.53 13.31 -20.02
N HIS A 83 6.37 13.59 -20.59
CA HIS A 83 6.11 14.84 -21.30
C HIS A 83 6.19 16.06 -20.36
N VAL A 84 5.65 15.96 -19.13
CA VAL A 84 5.74 17.06 -18.16
C VAL A 84 7.12 17.21 -17.52
N GLY A 85 8.03 16.24 -17.71
CA GLY A 85 9.40 16.27 -17.19
C GLY A 85 9.59 15.60 -15.83
N TYR A 86 8.60 14.92 -15.26
CA TYR A 86 8.77 14.11 -14.04
C TYR A 86 9.68 12.90 -14.31
N LEU A 87 9.55 12.30 -15.48
CA LEU A 87 10.50 11.32 -15.99
C LEU A 87 11.43 11.97 -17.01
N GLY A 88 12.61 11.39 -17.18
CA GLY A 88 13.59 11.81 -18.18
C GLY A 88 14.00 10.65 -19.07
N ASN A 89 14.74 10.95 -20.13
CA ASN A 89 15.40 10.00 -21.00
C ASN A 89 16.91 9.92 -20.77
N ASP A 90 17.39 10.63 -19.76
CA ASP A 90 18.79 10.72 -19.31
C ASP A 90 19.25 9.50 -18.51
N MET A 91 18.29 8.70 -18.04
CA MET A 91 18.56 7.43 -17.36
C MET A 91 17.64 6.32 -17.88
N ALA A 92 18.20 5.12 -18.01
CA ALA A 92 17.42 3.95 -18.35
C ALA A 92 16.61 3.47 -17.15
N LEU A 93 15.28 3.33 -17.29
CA LEU A 93 14.44 2.69 -16.31
C LEU A 93 14.82 1.21 -16.20
N ALA A 94 14.89 0.69 -14.97
CA ALA A 94 15.31 -0.69 -14.69
C ALA A 94 16.63 -1.08 -15.40
N GLY A 95 17.53 -0.12 -15.58
CA GLY A 95 18.85 -0.32 -16.14
C GLY A 95 18.92 -0.57 -17.65
N SER A 96 17.80 -0.72 -18.35
CA SER A 96 17.83 -1.08 -19.78
C SER A 96 16.82 -0.35 -20.68
N LEU A 97 15.79 0.28 -20.12
CA LEU A 97 14.72 0.89 -20.89
C LEU A 97 14.88 2.42 -20.93
N THR A 98 15.35 2.93 -22.06
CA THR A 98 15.39 4.38 -22.32
C THR A 98 14.07 4.83 -22.90
N LEU A 99 13.44 5.85 -22.27
CA LEU A 99 12.18 6.41 -22.73
C LEU A 99 12.38 7.31 -23.97
N ASN A 100 11.43 7.25 -24.89
CA ASN A 100 11.43 8.07 -26.09
C ASN A 100 10.39 9.22 -25.96
N PRO A 101 10.85 10.49 -25.80
CA PRO A 101 9.95 11.62 -25.63
C PRO A 101 9.10 11.90 -26.89
N ASP A 102 9.64 11.65 -28.08
CA ASP A 102 8.90 11.94 -29.33
C ASP A 102 7.69 11.01 -29.50
N LEU A 103 7.85 9.74 -29.13
CA LEU A 103 6.75 8.77 -29.15
C LEU A 103 5.68 9.10 -28.09
N ALA A 104 6.11 9.54 -26.89
CA ALA A 104 5.18 10.01 -25.85
C ALA A 104 4.37 11.25 -26.33
N ALA A 105 5.05 12.23 -26.90
CA ALA A 105 4.44 13.44 -27.43
C ALA A 105 3.45 13.12 -28.58
N ALA A 106 3.84 12.23 -29.49
CA ALA A 106 2.97 11.79 -30.59
C ALA A 106 1.68 11.12 -30.09
N ALA A 107 1.79 10.22 -29.10
CA ALA A 107 0.63 9.56 -28.49
C ALA A 107 -0.30 10.55 -27.78
N LEU A 108 0.25 11.50 -27.00
CA LEU A 108 -0.52 12.54 -26.33
C LEU A 108 -1.16 13.52 -27.32
N THR A 109 -0.51 13.83 -28.45
CA THR A 109 -1.06 14.70 -29.51
C THR A 109 -2.36 14.14 -30.08
N SER A 110 -2.47 12.82 -30.23
CA SER A 110 -3.71 12.17 -30.68
C SER A 110 -4.89 12.46 -29.73
N ALA A 111 -4.68 12.35 -28.42
CA ALA A 111 -5.69 12.65 -27.41
C ALA A 111 -6.00 14.17 -27.34
N ALA A 112 -4.97 15.01 -27.47
CA ALA A 112 -5.08 16.47 -27.47
C ALA A 112 -5.94 16.98 -28.63
N GLY A 113 -5.73 16.45 -29.84
CA GLY A 113 -6.51 16.79 -31.02
C GLY A 113 -7.99 16.43 -30.90
N ALA A 114 -8.31 15.29 -30.29
CA ALA A 114 -9.68 14.87 -30.06
C ALA A 114 -10.43 15.74 -29.02
N LEU A 115 -9.71 16.35 -28.08
CA LEU A 115 -10.27 17.19 -27.02
C LEU A 115 -10.20 18.70 -27.32
N ASP A 116 -9.60 19.11 -28.44
CA ASP A 116 -9.27 20.51 -28.74
C ASP A 116 -8.46 21.18 -27.63
N MET A 117 -7.48 20.44 -27.07
CA MET A 117 -6.60 20.89 -25.97
C MET A 117 -5.15 20.89 -26.42
N SER A 118 -4.30 21.63 -25.67
CA SER A 118 -2.85 21.48 -25.83
C SER A 118 -2.34 20.16 -25.26
N VAL A 119 -1.23 19.65 -25.80
CA VAL A 119 -0.59 18.44 -25.30
C VAL A 119 -0.22 18.55 -23.83
N ASP A 120 0.27 19.72 -23.42
CA ASP A 120 0.60 20.02 -22.02
C ASP A 120 -0.63 19.94 -21.11
N ALA A 121 -1.77 20.46 -21.57
CA ALA A 121 -3.01 20.42 -20.80
C ALA A 121 -3.52 18.99 -20.64
N VAL A 122 -3.43 18.17 -21.69
CA VAL A 122 -3.79 16.74 -21.64
C VAL A 122 -2.84 15.98 -20.68
N ALA A 123 -1.53 16.17 -20.79
CA ALA A 123 -0.56 15.51 -19.91
C ALA A 123 -0.80 15.84 -18.43
N ARG A 124 -1.02 17.12 -18.11
CA ARG A 124 -1.39 17.54 -16.74
C ARG A 124 -2.75 16.94 -16.30
N GLY A 125 -3.71 16.88 -17.21
CA GLY A 125 -5.01 16.24 -16.98
C GLY A 125 -4.88 14.79 -16.59
N VAL A 126 -4.01 14.04 -17.29
CA VAL A 126 -3.69 12.63 -16.99
C VAL A 126 -3.14 12.47 -15.58
N LEU A 127 -2.18 13.33 -15.19
CA LEU A 127 -1.61 13.28 -13.83
C LEU A 127 -2.67 13.61 -12.77
N ARG A 128 -3.48 14.65 -12.96
CA ARG A 128 -4.55 15.04 -12.02
C ARG A 128 -5.61 13.94 -11.85
N ILE A 129 -6.07 13.34 -12.94
CA ILE A 129 -7.06 12.26 -12.90
C ILE A 129 -6.48 11.05 -12.14
N SER A 130 -5.21 10.71 -12.41
CA SER A 130 -4.54 9.62 -11.72
C SER A 130 -4.40 9.90 -10.22
N THR A 131 -3.96 11.10 -9.83
CA THR A 131 -3.89 11.53 -8.42
C THR A 131 -5.26 11.45 -7.76
N THR A 132 -6.32 11.96 -8.39
CA THR A 132 -7.69 11.91 -7.86
C THR A 132 -8.18 10.47 -7.63
N LYS A 133 -7.88 9.54 -8.55
CA LYS A 133 -8.23 8.12 -8.38
C LYS A 133 -7.49 7.49 -7.20
N ILE A 134 -6.21 7.83 -7.03
CA ILE A 134 -5.40 7.34 -5.90
C ILE A 134 -5.89 7.92 -4.57
N VAL A 135 -6.24 9.21 -4.54
CA VAL A 135 -6.89 9.86 -3.39
C VAL A 135 -8.17 9.12 -2.99
N GLY A 136 -9.00 8.73 -3.99
CA GLY A 136 -10.19 7.90 -3.76
C GLY A 136 -9.86 6.56 -3.10
N ALA A 137 -8.83 5.86 -3.59
CA ALA A 137 -8.39 4.58 -3.02
C ALA A 137 -7.88 4.73 -1.56
N VAL A 138 -7.12 5.79 -1.26
CA VAL A 138 -6.66 6.06 0.11
C VAL A 138 -7.84 6.43 1.02
N ARG A 139 -8.82 7.18 0.54
CA ARG A 139 -10.04 7.50 1.31
C ARG A 139 -10.86 6.26 1.63
N ALA A 140 -10.95 5.30 0.70
CA ALA A 140 -11.65 4.04 0.94
C ALA A 140 -11.06 3.24 2.11
N ILE A 141 -9.73 3.27 2.30
CA ILE A 141 -9.06 2.57 3.41
C ILE A 141 -8.88 3.43 4.67
N THR A 142 -9.28 4.68 4.65
CA THR A 142 -9.14 5.60 5.80
C THR A 142 -10.49 6.23 6.17
N VAL A 143 -10.98 7.18 5.39
CA VAL A 143 -12.19 7.97 5.69
C VAL A 143 -13.43 7.10 5.81
N GLU A 144 -13.61 6.12 4.91
CA GLU A 144 -14.75 5.20 4.96
C GLU A 144 -14.70 4.27 6.19
N LEU A 145 -13.51 4.12 6.78
CA LEU A 145 -13.31 3.40 8.04
C LEU A 145 -13.28 4.33 9.27
N GLY A 146 -13.72 5.59 9.12
CA GLY A 146 -13.81 6.56 10.20
C GLY A 146 -12.44 7.09 10.68
N ARG A 147 -11.40 7.03 9.84
CA ARG A 147 -10.04 7.48 10.17
C ARG A 147 -9.68 8.73 9.38
N ASN A 148 -8.95 9.65 10.01
CA ASN A 148 -8.47 10.85 9.34
C ASN A 148 -7.12 10.55 8.65
N PRO A 149 -6.99 10.70 7.32
CA PRO A 149 -5.73 10.49 6.61
C PRO A 149 -4.56 11.34 7.15
N ALA A 150 -4.84 12.54 7.66
CA ALA A 150 -3.82 13.44 8.21
C ALA A 150 -3.08 12.87 9.43
N ASP A 151 -3.64 11.85 10.11
CA ASP A 151 -3.02 11.20 11.25
C ASP A 151 -1.97 10.14 10.86
N PHE A 152 -1.78 9.93 9.54
CA PHE A 152 -0.89 8.88 8.99
C PHE A 152 0.23 9.49 8.15
N ALA A 153 1.28 8.71 7.92
CA ALA A 153 2.24 8.93 6.87
C ALA A 153 1.86 8.11 5.63
N LEU A 154 2.13 8.64 4.43
CA LEU A 154 1.95 7.91 3.17
C LEU A 154 3.25 7.18 2.81
N LEU A 155 3.25 5.85 2.82
CA LEU A 155 4.35 5.04 2.28
C LEU A 155 4.11 4.85 0.77
N ALA A 156 4.87 5.55 -0.05
CA ALA A 156 4.76 5.52 -1.50
C ALA A 156 5.83 4.61 -2.12
N PHE A 157 5.41 3.52 -2.75
CA PHE A 157 6.33 2.57 -3.39
C PHE A 157 5.76 2.05 -4.72
N GLY A 158 6.46 1.11 -5.36
CA GLY A 158 6.20 0.76 -6.75
C GLY A 158 6.86 1.75 -7.73
N GLY A 159 6.89 1.43 -9.01
CA GLY A 159 7.55 2.26 -10.03
C GLY A 159 6.96 3.67 -10.19
N GLY A 160 5.65 3.83 -9.92
CA GLY A 160 4.92 5.10 -10.08
C GLY A 160 4.58 5.82 -8.78
N GLY A 161 4.76 5.19 -7.61
CA GLY A 161 4.31 5.75 -6.33
C GLY A 161 4.98 7.08 -5.97
N GLY A 162 6.28 7.18 -6.18
CA GLY A 162 7.04 8.41 -5.94
C GLY A 162 6.71 9.58 -6.88
N LEU A 163 6.13 9.31 -8.06
CA LEU A 163 5.79 10.34 -9.03
C LEU A 163 4.62 11.22 -8.58
N VAL A 164 3.68 10.65 -7.84
CA VAL A 164 2.44 11.33 -7.43
C VAL A 164 2.21 11.30 -5.91
N GLY A 165 3.10 10.67 -5.16
CA GLY A 165 2.94 10.48 -3.71
C GLY A 165 2.77 11.79 -2.95
N VAL A 166 3.53 12.81 -3.30
CA VAL A 166 3.44 14.15 -2.68
C VAL A 166 2.12 14.83 -3.04
N ASP A 167 1.67 14.73 -4.30
CA ASP A 167 0.39 15.31 -4.72
C ASP A 167 -0.79 14.64 -4.00
N VAL A 168 -0.76 13.30 -3.89
CA VAL A 168 -1.76 12.53 -3.13
C VAL A 168 -1.78 12.95 -1.66
N ALA A 169 -0.61 13.06 -1.04
CA ALA A 169 -0.49 13.46 0.36
C ALA A 169 -1.04 14.87 0.60
N ARG A 170 -0.74 15.81 -0.31
CA ARG A 170 -1.24 17.20 -0.24
C ARG A 170 -2.76 17.25 -0.31
N GLU A 171 -3.40 16.53 -1.23
CA GLU A 171 -4.86 16.46 -1.38
C GLU A 171 -5.56 15.82 -0.15
N LEU A 172 -4.84 15.00 0.61
CA LEU A 172 -5.34 14.31 1.80
C LEU A 172 -4.90 14.97 3.12
N SER A 173 -4.17 16.08 3.06
CA SER A 173 -3.56 16.75 4.21
C SER A 173 -2.62 15.83 5.01
N ILE A 174 -1.96 14.89 4.34
CA ILE A 174 -0.94 14.02 4.94
C ILE A 174 0.38 14.79 4.94
N GLY A 175 0.94 15.05 6.13
CA GLY A 175 2.14 15.87 6.27
C GLY A 175 3.44 15.15 5.90
N THR A 176 3.45 13.83 5.80
CA THR A 176 4.67 13.04 5.59
C THR A 176 4.49 11.98 4.52
N VAL A 177 5.43 11.95 3.56
CA VAL A 177 5.53 10.87 2.57
C VAL A 177 6.87 10.15 2.76
N ILE A 178 6.85 8.83 2.76
CA ILE A 178 8.03 7.99 2.88
C ILE A 178 8.20 7.19 1.59
N VAL A 179 9.37 7.28 0.97
CA VAL A 179 9.72 6.45 -0.20
C VAL A 179 10.88 5.52 0.18
N PRO A 180 10.64 4.20 0.26
CA PRO A 180 11.68 3.24 0.63
C PRO A 180 12.74 3.12 -0.45
N PRO A 181 13.95 2.64 -0.15
CA PRO A 181 14.93 2.31 -1.18
C PRO A 181 14.43 1.16 -2.06
N GLY A 182 14.70 1.25 -3.37
CA GLY A 182 14.25 0.26 -4.34
C GLY A 182 12.73 0.10 -4.41
N PRO A 183 11.95 1.18 -4.53
CA PRO A 183 10.49 1.15 -4.36
C PRO A 183 9.79 0.20 -5.34
N GLY A 184 10.33 -0.01 -6.54
CA GLY A 184 9.78 -0.94 -7.53
C GLY A 184 9.89 -2.42 -7.13
N ALA A 185 10.77 -2.77 -6.18
CA ALA A 185 10.95 -4.12 -5.66
C ALA A 185 10.50 -4.27 -4.19
N PHE A 186 9.85 -3.25 -3.63
CA PHE A 186 9.53 -3.22 -2.19
C PHE A 186 8.59 -4.34 -1.74
N CYS A 187 7.62 -4.75 -2.59
CA CYS A 187 6.79 -5.93 -2.30
C CYS A 187 7.62 -7.21 -2.19
N ALA A 188 8.60 -7.42 -3.09
CA ALA A 188 9.50 -8.57 -3.01
C ALA A 188 10.36 -8.53 -1.74
N PHE A 189 10.83 -7.35 -1.34
CA PHE A 189 11.50 -7.17 -0.05
C PHE A 189 10.57 -7.53 1.11
N GLY A 190 9.31 -7.08 1.08
CA GLY A 190 8.29 -7.43 2.07
C GLY A 190 8.08 -8.95 2.20
N MET A 191 8.09 -9.68 1.09
CA MET A 191 8.00 -11.15 1.10
C MET A 191 9.18 -11.81 1.83
N LEU A 192 10.38 -11.24 1.74
CA LEU A 192 11.56 -11.72 2.49
C LEU A 192 11.46 -11.44 4.00
N MET A 193 10.59 -10.52 4.40
CA MET A 193 10.37 -10.13 5.81
C MET A 193 9.17 -10.84 6.44
N ALA A 194 8.34 -11.49 5.62
CA ALA A 194 7.11 -12.14 6.09
C ALA A 194 7.41 -13.51 6.73
N ASP A 195 6.74 -13.77 7.83
CA ASP A 195 6.71 -15.12 8.44
C ASP A 195 5.74 -16.03 7.68
N VAL A 196 5.97 -17.32 7.73
CA VAL A 196 5.02 -18.32 7.22
C VAL A 196 3.88 -18.45 8.22
N ARG A 197 2.64 -18.50 7.73
CA ARG A 197 1.47 -18.57 8.58
C ARG A 197 0.44 -19.56 8.03
N HIS A 198 -0.04 -20.45 8.92
CA HIS A 198 -1.14 -21.36 8.66
C HIS A 198 -2.29 -21.05 9.63
N ASP A 199 -3.45 -20.72 9.08
CA ASP A 199 -4.65 -20.40 9.86
C ASP A 199 -5.60 -21.61 9.87
N TYR A 200 -6.01 -22.02 11.07
CA TYR A 200 -6.95 -23.09 11.32
C TYR A 200 -8.18 -22.57 12.03
N ALA A 201 -9.34 -23.14 11.72
CA ALA A 201 -10.59 -22.84 12.40
C ALA A 201 -11.40 -24.13 12.63
N ARG A 202 -12.11 -24.19 13.75
CA ARG A 202 -13.09 -25.22 14.04
C ARG A 202 -14.38 -24.55 14.51
N THR A 203 -15.47 -24.86 13.86
CA THR A 203 -16.80 -24.40 14.29
C THR A 203 -17.12 -25.02 15.64
N LEU A 204 -17.50 -24.17 16.57
CA LEU A 204 -17.93 -24.57 17.92
C LEU A 204 -19.01 -23.59 18.38
N ILE A 205 -20.27 -23.96 18.13
CA ILE A 205 -21.41 -23.09 18.46
C ILE A 205 -21.90 -23.45 19.84
N GLY A 206 -21.95 -22.46 20.74
CA GLY A 206 -22.47 -22.62 22.09
C GLY A 206 -22.29 -21.39 22.94
N LYS A 207 -23.13 -21.26 23.98
CA LYS A 207 -23.04 -20.16 24.95
C LYS A 207 -21.71 -20.26 25.69
N ILE A 208 -20.97 -19.15 25.78
CA ILE A 208 -19.64 -19.17 26.39
C ILE A 208 -19.64 -19.68 27.83
N ASP A 209 -20.70 -19.42 28.59
CA ASP A 209 -20.85 -19.87 29.98
C ASP A 209 -21.13 -21.38 30.10
N ALA A 210 -21.55 -22.02 29.03
CA ALA A 210 -21.87 -23.45 28.98
C ALA A 210 -20.81 -24.27 28.22
N LEU A 211 -19.78 -23.63 27.68
CA LEU A 211 -18.72 -24.32 26.96
C LEU A 211 -17.85 -25.13 27.91
N ASP A 212 -17.67 -26.39 27.58
CA ASP A 212 -16.68 -27.23 28.22
C ASP A 212 -15.26 -26.83 27.82
N ALA A 213 -14.47 -26.40 28.78
CA ALA A 213 -13.09 -25.96 28.55
C ALA A 213 -12.22 -27.08 27.91
N ALA A 214 -12.48 -28.35 28.26
CA ALA A 214 -11.73 -29.48 27.68
C ALA A 214 -12.01 -29.63 26.19
N THR A 215 -13.23 -29.34 25.74
CA THR A 215 -13.61 -29.36 24.33
C THR A 215 -12.87 -28.26 23.56
N VAL A 216 -12.81 -27.02 24.08
CA VAL A 216 -12.07 -25.90 23.46
C VAL A 216 -10.59 -26.23 23.37
N VAL A 217 -9.98 -26.68 24.47
CA VAL A 217 -8.56 -27.09 24.55
C VAL A 217 -8.28 -28.25 23.58
N GLY A 218 -9.18 -29.22 23.46
CA GLY A 218 -9.07 -30.34 22.53
C GLY A 218 -9.00 -29.87 21.07
N HIS A 219 -9.86 -28.92 20.67
CA HIS A 219 -9.83 -28.33 19.33
C HIS A 219 -8.53 -27.55 19.07
N LEU A 220 -8.10 -26.71 20.02
CA LEU A 220 -6.86 -25.95 19.92
C LEU A 220 -5.65 -26.87 19.82
N SER A 221 -5.60 -27.96 20.61
CA SER A 221 -4.50 -28.93 20.57
C SER A 221 -4.43 -29.68 19.24
N ALA A 222 -5.58 -30.06 18.67
CA ALA A 222 -5.62 -30.71 17.37
C ALA A 222 -5.13 -29.78 16.25
N MET A 223 -5.62 -28.52 16.23
CA MET A 223 -5.15 -27.52 15.25
C MET A 223 -3.68 -27.18 15.43
N ARG A 224 -3.16 -27.19 16.66
CA ARG A 224 -1.74 -27.01 16.92
C ARG A 224 -0.91 -28.16 16.34
N ALA A 225 -1.36 -29.41 16.50
CA ALA A 225 -0.69 -30.55 15.92
C ALA A 225 -0.66 -30.49 14.39
N ASP A 226 -1.77 -30.08 13.76
CA ASP A 226 -1.84 -29.85 12.31
C ASP A 226 -0.84 -28.76 11.88
N GLY A 227 -0.79 -27.64 12.62
CA GLY A 227 0.14 -26.54 12.38
C GLY A 227 1.61 -26.94 12.57
N ASP A 228 1.90 -27.72 13.61
CA ASP A 228 3.25 -28.25 13.86
C ASP A 228 3.71 -29.15 12.70
N ALA A 229 2.82 -30.00 12.20
CA ALA A 229 3.14 -30.88 11.07
C ALA A 229 3.41 -30.08 9.79
N ALA A 230 2.61 -29.06 9.50
CA ALA A 230 2.80 -28.19 8.33
C ALA A 230 4.12 -27.42 8.41
N LEU A 231 4.38 -26.74 9.53
CA LEU A 231 5.61 -25.97 9.73
C LEU A 231 6.87 -26.88 9.73
N LEU A 232 6.76 -28.09 10.26
CA LEU A 232 7.86 -29.07 10.20
C LEU A 232 8.17 -29.47 8.74
N ALA A 233 7.15 -29.70 7.93
CA ALA A 233 7.31 -30.04 6.51
C ALA A 233 7.96 -28.92 5.71
N GLU A 234 7.79 -27.66 6.14
CA GLU A 234 8.40 -26.45 5.56
C GLU A 234 9.79 -26.13 6.15
N GLY A 235 10.28 -26.96 7.07
CA GLY A 235 11.64 -26.85 7.62
C GLY A 235 11.79 -25.95 8.85
N PHE A 236 10.70 -25.50 9.46
CA PHE A 236 10.76 -24.70 10.69
C PHE A 236 11.03 -25.61 11.90
N ALA A 237 12.08 -25.29 12.66
CA ALA A 237 12.37 -25.94 13.92
C ALA A 237 11.38 -25.52 15.02
N PRO A 238 11.12 -26.34 16.06
CA PRO A 238 10.14 -26.02 17.10
C PRO A 238 10.35 -24.66 17.79
N GLU A 239 11.60 -24.25 17.98
CA GLU A 239 11.99 -22.98 18.61
C GLU A 239 11.73 -21.74 17.73
N THR A 240 11.52 -21.95 16.42
CA THR A 240 11.17 -20.88 15.47
C THR A 240 9.67 -20.77 15.21
N ARG A 241 8.84 -21.47 16.02
CA ARG A 241 7.39 -21.47 15.87
C ARG A 241 6.71 -20.69 16.98
N SER A 242 5.62 -20.04 16.64
CA SER A 242 4.69 -19.46 17.63
C SER A 242 3.24 -19.72 17.23
N TYR A 243 2.33 -19.52 18.18
CA TYR A 243 0.92 -19.79 17.98
C TYR A 243 0.10 -18.64 18.52
N LEU A 244 -0.86 -18.19 17.74
CA LEU A 244 -1.89 -17.25 18.18
C LEU A 244 -3.21 -17.98 18.22
N THR A 245 -3.91 -17.87 19.34
CA THR A 245 -5.23 -18.46 19.53
C THR A 245 -6.27 -17.36 19.60
N ALA A 246 -7.43 -17.61 18.99
CA ALA A 246 -8.56 -16.68 19.01
C ALA A 246 -9.89 -17.43 19.05
N ILE A 247 -10.92 -16.68 19.40
CA ILE A 247 -12.29 -17.17 19.46
C ILE A 247 -13.21 -16.15 18.78
N ASP A 248 -14.09 -16.63 17.90
CA ASP A 248 -15.11 -15.80 17.28
C ASP A 248 -16.38 -15.84 18.15
N MET A 249 -16.88 -14.67 18.55
CA MET A 249 -18.02 -14.52 19.46
C MET A 249 -19.05 -13.57 18.88
N ARG A 250 -20.32 -13.80 19.22
CA ARG A 250 -21.45 -12.93 18.86
C ARG A 250 -22.52 -12.95 19.95
N TYR A 251 -23.42 -12.00 19.93
CA TYR A 251 -24.67 -12.18 20.69
C TYR A 251 -25.54 -13.24 20.03
N GLU A 252 -26.29 -14.01 20.84
CA GLU A 252 -27.19 -15.08 20.36
C GLU A 252 -28.16 -14.51 19.30
N GLY A 253 -28.20 -15.14 18.12
CA GLY A 253 -29.07 -14.72 17.02
C GLY A 253 -28.46 -13.69 16.06
N GLN A 254 -27.26 -13.15 16.31
CA GLN A 254 -26.56 -12.31 15.34
C GLN A 254 -25.90 -13.16 14.26
N GLU A 255 -25.72 -12.58 13.07
CA GLU A 255 -25.02 -13.21 11.97
C GLU A 255 -23.51 -12.98 12.06
N HIS A 256 -23.11 -11.75 12.36
CA HIS A 256 -21.70 -11.34 12.40
C HIS A 256 -21.07 -11.61 13.77
N SER A 257 -19.82 -12.05 13.75
CA SER A 257 -19.03 -12.32 14.96
C SER A 257 -17.86 -11.37 15.10
N VAL A 258 -17.44 -11.15 16.35
CA VAL A 258 -16.22 -10.40 16.69
C VAL A 258 -15.15 -11.40 17.12
N ARG A 259 -13.96 -11.27 16.57
CA ARG A 259 -12.80 -12.10 16.92
C ARG A 259 -12.04 -11.50 18.08
N LEU A 260 -11.73 -12.34 19.06
CA LEU A 260 -10.97 -11.97 20.27
C LEU A 260 -9.81 -12.92 20.48
N PRO A 261 -8.62 -12.41 20.85
CA PRO A 261 -7.50 -13.27 21.22
C PRO A 261 -7.78 -14.00 22.54
N VAL A 262 -7.42 -15.27 22.58
CA VAL A 262 -7.38 -16.07 23.80
C VAL A 262 -5.98 -15.89 24.42
N ILE A 263 -5.94 -15.50 25.70
CA ILE A 263 -4.70 -15.27 26.44
C ILE A 263 -4.41 -16.46 27.35
N GLY A 264 -3.34 -17.19 27.03
CA GLY A 264 -3.01 -18.42 27.75
C GLY A 264 -3.95 -19.57 27.42
N ASP A 265 -4.21 -20.44 28.41
CA ASP A 265 -5.10 -21.59 28.23
C ASP A 265 -6.57 -21.18 28.44
N PHE A 266 -7.47 -21.74 27.65
CA PHE A 266 -8.89 -21.48 27.82
C PHE A 266 -9.39 -22.09 29.15
N SER A 267 -9.98 -21.23 29.99
CA SER A 267 -10.47 -21.55 31.33
C SER A 267 -11.71 -20.74 31.66
N ALA A 268 -12.36 -20.99 32.76
CA ALA A 268 -13.52 -20.19 33.21
C ALA A 268 -13.15 -18.70 33.40
N SER A 269 -11.97 -18.41 33.95
CA SER A 269 -11.51 -17.01 34.09
C SER A 269 -11.22 -16.35 32.75
N GLU A 270 -10.74 -17.10 31.77
CA GLU A 270 -10.54 -16.60 30.42
C GLU A 270 -11.87 -16.37 29.70
N ALA A 271 -12.87 -17.23 29.92
CA ALA A 271 -14.22 -17.02 29.41
C ALA A 271 -14.86 -15.71 29.94
N ASP A 272 -14.66 -15.39 31.24
CA ASP A 272 -15.14 -14.14 31.82
C ASP A 272 -14.42 -12.92 31.26
N ARG A 273 -13.10 -13.00 31.06
CA ARG A 273 -12.33 -11.96 30.39
C ARG A 273 -12.81 -11.75 28.95
N LEU A 274 -13.06 -12.82 28.22
CA LEU A 274 -13.54 -12.78 26.83
C LEU A 274 -14.92 -12.13 26.74
N LYS A 275 -15.84 -12.38 27.67
CA LYS A 275 -17.14 -11.68 27.69
C LYS A 275 -16.99 -10.18 27.83
N THR A 276 -16.13 -9.74 28.75
CA THR A 276 -15.85 -8.30 28.93
C THR A 276 -15.23 -7.68 27.70
N ALA A 277 -14.20 -8.32 27.15
CA ALA A 277 -13.52 -7.86 25.94
C ALA A 277 -14.45 -7.86 24.71
N PHE A 278 -15.40 -8.82 24.65
CA PHE A 278 -16.41 -8.88 23.59
C PHE A 278 -17.36 -7.69 23.65
N ALA A 279 -17.89 -7.35 24.83
CA ALA A 279 -18.78 -6.21 24.99
C ALA A 279 -18.12 -4.91 24.52
N GLU A 280 -16.86 -4.67 24.93
CA GLU A 280 -16.07 -3.50 24.51
C GLU A 280 -15.81 -3.49 23.00
N ALA A 281 -15.46 -4.64 22.43
CA ALA A 281 -15.16 -4.74 21.00
C ALA A 281 -16.41 -4.59 20.14
N HIS A 282 -17.53 -5.15 20.60
CA HIS A 282 -18.83 -5.00 19.93
C HIS A 282 -19.33 -3.55 19.97
N GLU A 283 -19.19 -2.86 21.12
CA GLU A 283 -19.55 -1.44 21.22
C GLU A 283 -18.69 -0.57 20.30
N ARG A 284 -17.40 -0.84 20.19
CA ARG A 284 -16.53 -0.13 19.21
C ARG A 284 -16.90 -0.39 17.76
N ALA A 285 -17.34 -1.63 17.43
CA ALA A 285 -17.66 -2.01 16.06
C ALA A 285 -19.06 -1.56 15.62
N TYR A 286 -20.04 -1.62 16.52
CA TYR A 286 -21.45 -1.44 16.20
C TYR A 286 -22.13 -0.30 16.98
N GLY A 287 -21.44 0.34 17.92
CA GLY A 287 -21.93 1.49 18.69
C GLY A 287 -22.88 1.14 19.84
N HIS A 288 -23.06 -0.14 20.16
CA HIS A 288 -23.95 -0.57 21.25
C HIS A 288 -23.56 -1.93 21.82
N THR A 289 -24.03 -2.23 23.02
CA THR A 289 -24.01 -3.57 23.62
C THR A 289 -25.43 -4.11 23.74
N MET A 290 -25.58 -5.43 23.88
CA MET A 290 -26.89 -6.10 24.02
C MET A 290 -26.95 -6.90 25.34
N PRO A 291 -28.15 -7.09 25.93
CA PRO A 291 -28.32 -7.91 27.12
C PRO A 291 -28.37 -9.43 26.81
N ASP A 292 -28.31 -9.79 25.52
CA ASP A 292 -28.45 -11.16 25.06
C ASP A 292 -27.24 -12.01 25.46
N PRO A 293 -27.43 -13.34 25.60
CA PRO A 293 -26.33 -14.24 25.87
C PRO A 293 -25.24 -14.16 24.76
N VAL A 294 -24.01 -14.29 25.16
CA VAL A 294 -22.86 -14.35 24.23
C VAL A 294 -22.59 -15.80 23.86
N GLU A 295 -22.55 -16.09 22.58
CA GLU A 295 -22.18 -17.40 22.05
C GLU A 295 -20.85 -17.36 21.32
N VAL A 296 -20.11 -18.44 21.44
CA VAL A 296 -18.95 -18.76 20.63
C VAL A 296 -19.43 -19.33 19.30
N VAL A 297 -18.79 -18.97 18.22
CA VAL A 297 -19.06 -19.46 16.86
C VAL A 297 -17.97 -20.39 16.38
N ALA A 298 -16.70 -20.03 16.64
CA ALA A 298 -15.53 -20.80 16.22
C ALA A 298 -14.35 -20.57 17.16
N VAL A 299 -13.50 -21.56 17.26
CA VAL A 299 -12.15 -21.44 17.81
C VAL A 299 -11.14 -21.46 16.69
N ARG A 300 -10.07 -20.67 16.85
CA ARG A 300 -9.04 -20.48 15.80
C ARG A 300 -7.65 -20.59 16.36
N LEU A 301 -6.75 -21.04 15.50
CA LEU A 301 -5.32 -21.09 15.78
C LEU A 301 -4.56 -20.67 14.53
N SER A 302 -3.61 -19.74 14.70
CA SER A 302 -2.61 -19.42 13.68
C SER A 302 -1.27 -20.00 14.12
N ALA A 303 -0.73 -20.90 13.32
CA ALA A 303 0.63 -21.43 13.48
C ALA A 303 1.59 -20.60 12.64
N ILE A 304 2.63 -20.04 13.26
CA ILE A 304 3.55 -19.10 12.64
C ILE A 304 4.96 -19.68 12.69
N GLY A 305 5.59 -19.80 11.51
CA GLY A 305 7.01 -20.14 11.35
C GLY A 305 7.81 -18.88 11.12
N HIS A 306 8.65 -18.50 12.09
CA HIS A 306 9.47 -17.31 12.01
C HIS A 306 10.68 -17.54 11.10
N GLN A 307 10.75 -16.75 10.01
CA GLN A 307 11.88 -16.78 9.10
C GLN A 307 13.04 -15.90 9.63
N ALA A 308 14.26 -16.29 9.26
CA ALA A 308 15.41 -15.44 9.44
C ALA A 308 15.28 -14.23 8.51
N ARG A 309 15.02 -13.06 9.09
CA ARG A 309 14.82 -11.82 8.33
C ARG A 309 16.17 -11.26 7.88
N PRO A 310 16.27 -10.76 6.63
CA PRO A 310 17.46 -10.05 6.21
C PRO A 310 17.69 -8.82 7.09
N THR A 311 18.92 -8.64 7.54
CA THR A 311 19.30 -7.44 8.26
C THR A 311 19.52 -6.30 7.27
N VAL A 312 18.79 -5.21 7.41
CA VAL A 312 19.04 -3.98 6.68
C VAL A 312 20.03 -3.15 7.49
N PRO A 313 21.27 -2.92 6.99
CA PRO A 313 22.25 -2.16 7.76
C PRO A 313 21.87 -0.68 7.80
N GLU A 314 22.01 -0.08 8.97
CA GLU A 314 21.89 1.36 9.09
C GLU A 314 23.10 2.04 8.45
N GLN A 315 22.84 3.10 7.71
CA GLN A 315 23.88 3.96 7.13
C GLN A 315 24.42 4.90 8.22
N ALA A 316 25.72 5.08 8.25
CA ALA A 316 26.31 6.11 9.08
C ALA A 316 25.80 7.50 8.66
N ARG A 317 25.47 8.32 9.66
CA ARG A 317 25.00 9.68 9.39
C ARG A 317 26.11 10.51 8.77
N ARG A 318 25.78 11.21 7.69
CA ARG A 318 26.66 12.20 7.06
C ARG A 318 26.25 13.60 7.48
N GLU A 319 27.22 14.41 7.88
CA GLU A 319 26.97 15.79 8.30
C GLU A 319 27.77 16.78 7.46
N GLY A 320 27.22 17.98 7.27
CA GLY A 320 27.90 19.10 6.63
C GLY A 320 28.16 18.94 5.14
N VAL A 321 27.52 17.98 4.47
CA VAL A 321 27.61 17.79 3.02
C VAL A 321 26.31 18.24 2.37
N THR A 322 26.43 19.14 1.38
CA THR A 322 25.32 19.47 0.48
C THR A 322 25.52 18.69 -0.82
N VAL A 323 24.57 17.82 -1.15
CA VAL A 323 24.59 17.09 -2.41
C VAL A 323 24.21 18.03 -3.54
N ALA A 324 25.09 18.18 -4.54
CA ALA A 324 24.79 18.98 -5.70
C ALA A 324 23.88 18.20 -6.67
N PRO A 325 22.93 18.85 -7.33
CA PRO A 325 22.14 18.22 -8.39
C PRO A 325 23.04 17.84 -9.57
N ARG A 326 22.72 16.73 -10.22
CA ARG A 326 23.42 16.27 -11.44
C ARG A 326 23.10 17.14 -12.65
N ALA A 327 21.87 17.68 -12.69
CA ALA A 327 21.33 18.52 -13.76
C ALA A 327 20.15 19.35 -13.27
N THR A 328 19.61 20.18 -14.13
CA THR A 328 18.28 20.79 -14.00
C THR A 328 17.43 20.40 -15.22
N ARG A 329 16.12 20.31 -15.03
CA ARG A 329 15.16 20.01 -16.09
C ARG A 329 13.92 20.89 -15.94
N PRO A 330 13.43 21.49 -17.04
CA PRO A 330 12.14 22.17 -17.00
C PRO A 330 11.02 21.16 -16.77
N VAL A 331 10.15 21.47 -15.84
CA VAL A 331 8.97 20.65 -15.49
C VAL A 331 7.71 21.49 -15.64
N ILE A 332 6.73 20.97 -16.36
CA ILE A 332 5.40 21.57 -16.47
C ILE A 332 4.61 21.16 -15.22
N GLN A 333 4.38 22.11 -14.34
CA GLN A 333 3.64 21.91 -13.10
C GLN A 333 2.13 21.71 -13.36
N LEU A 334 1.41 21.16 -12.40
CA LEU A 334 -0.03 20.92 -12.54
C LEU A 334 -0.84 22.19 -12.80
N ASP A 335 -0.41 23.35 -12.35
CA ASP A 335 -1.04 24.65 -12.64
C ASP A 335 -0.74 25.20 -14.05
N GLY A 336 0.20 24.57 -14.77
CA GLY A 336 0.63 24.94 -16.11
C GLY A 336 1.84 25.85 -16.15
N THR A 337 2.38 26.26 -15.02
CA THR A 337 3.66 26.98 -14.98
C THR A 337 4.82 26.02 -15.25
N VAL A 338 5.93 26.56 -15.75
CA VAL A 338 7.17 25.80 -15.97
C VAL A 338 8.19 26.24 -14.94
N ALA A 339 8.80 25.29 -14.25
CA ALA A 339 9.87 25.53 -13.30
C ALA A 339 11.02 24.57 -13.52
N ASP A 340 12.24 25.03 -13.24
CA ASP A 340 13.42 24.20 -13.27
C ASP A 340 13.53 23.35 -12.01
N TYR A 341 13.51 22.03 -12.16
CA TYR A 341 13.66 21.06 -11.08
C TYR A 341 15.10 20.57 -11.01
N ALA A 342 15.66 20.53 -9.81
CA ALA A 342 16.96 19.91 -9.56
C ALA A 342 16.86 18.39 -9.74
N ILE A 343 17.75 17.80 -10.53
CA ILE A 343 17.78 16.37 -10.83
C ILE A 343 18.86 15.71 -10.00
N TYR A 344 18.46 14.76 -9.17
CA TYR A 344 19.34 13.96 -8.33
C TYR A 344 19.24 12.49 -8.66
N HIS A 345 20.24 11.72 -8.23
CA HIS A 345 20.19 10.27 -8.19
C HIS A 345 20.24 9.80 -6.73
N ARG A 346 19.42 8.80 -6.38
CA ARG A 346 19.33 8.31 -5.00
C ARG A 346 20.66 7.84 -4.43
N ASP A 347 21.53 7.23 -5.26
CA ASP A 347 22.83 6.72 -4.81
C ASP A 347 23.81 7.81 -4.35
N ASP A 348 23.56 9.08 -4.69
CA ASP A 348 24.37 10.21 -4.25
C ASP A 348 24.14 10.58 -2.79
N PHE A 349 23.00 10.13 -2.24
CA PHE A 349 22.58 10.48 -0.89
C PHE A 349 23.00 9.46 0.16
N ARG A 350 23.14 9.94 1.39
CA ARG A 350 23.42 9.15 2.59
C ARG A 350 22.50 9.63 3.74
N HIS A 351 22.42 8.83 4.79
CA HIS A 351 21.67 9.17 6.01
C HIS A 351 22.02 10.58 6.50
N GLY A 352 21.02 11.39 6.74
CA GLY A 352 21.12 12.77 7.22
C GLY A 352 21.18 13.85 6.14
N ASP A 353 21.35 13.48 4.86
CA ASP A 353 21.30 14.47 3.78
C ASP A 353 19.89 15.04 3.64
N THR A 354 19.82 16.31 3.25
CA THR A 354 18.58 17.06 3.06
C THR A 354 18.43 17.52 1.63
N ILE A 355 17.19 17.57 1.15
CA ILE A 355 16.82 17.98 -0.19
C ILE A 355 15.69 18.98 -0.07
N ALA A 356 15.78 20.10 -0.77
CA ALA A 356 14.68 21.05 -0.94
C ALA A 356 14.09 20.92 -2.33
N GLY A 357 12.76 20.92 -2.43
CA GLY A 357 12.08 21.03 -3.71
C GLY A 357 12.14 22.45 -4.30
N PRO A 358 11.93 22.62 -5.63
CA PRO A 358 11.50 21.59 -6.54
C PRO A 358 12.62 20.65 -6.97
N ALA A 359 12.39 19.34 -6.93
CA ALA A 359 13.41 18.34 -7.25
C ALA A 359 12.79 17.04 -7.80
N VAL A 360 13.57 16.34 -8.61
CA VAL A 360 13.32 14.97 -9.05
C VAL A 360 14.48 14.09 -8.59
N ILE A 361 14.18 13.03 -7.89
CA ILE A 361 15.14 12.05 -7.42
C ILE A 361 14.89 10.76 -8.19
N SER A 362 15.79 10.42 -9.10
CA SER A 362 15.73 9.18 -9.87
C SER A 362 16.49 8.05 -9.17
N GLU A 363 16.04 6.83 -9.36
CA GLU A 363 16.71 5.60 -8.94
C GLU A 363 16.40 4.46 -9.91
N HIS A 364 17.07 3.33 -9.75
CA HIS A 364 16.96 2.19 -10.67
C HIS A 364 15.50 1.74 -10.91
N THR A 365 14.66 1.76 -9.89
CA THR A 365 13.31 1.19 -9.95
C THR A 365 12.19 2.19 -9.70
N GLY A 366 12.50 3.49 -9.61
CA GLY A 366 11.50 4.51 -9.32
C GLY A 366 12.01 5.94 -9.53
N THR A 367 11.09 6.86 -9.40
CA THR A 367 11.37 8.30 -9.43
C THR A 367 10.49 8.98 -8.39
N THR A 368 11.08 9.89 -7.62
CA THR A 368 10.38 10.67 -6.58
C THR A 368 10.39 12.14 -6.97
N VAL A 369 9.22 12.78 -6.88
CA VAL A 369 9.05 14.21 -7.22
C VAL A 369 8.74 14.98 -5.94
N LEU A 370 9.48 16.07 -5.72
CA LEU A 370 9.23 17.07 -4.69
C LEU A 370 8.85 18.39 -5.38
N HIS A 371 7.83 19.08 -4.91
CA HIS A 371 7.45 20.38 -5.42
C HIS A 371 8.08 21.51 -4.61
N ALA A 372 7.88 22.75 -5.05
CA ALA A 372 8.38 23.94 -4.35
C ALA A 372 7.83 24.00 -2.92
N GLY A 373 8.71 24.19 -1.94
CA GLY A 373 8.41 24.24 -0.53
C GLY A 373 8.48 22.88 0.18
N ASP A 374 8.40 21.74 -0.53
CA ASP A 374 8.61 20.44 0.07
C ASP A 374 10.07 20.27 0.47
N THR A 375 10.31 19.52 1.53
CA THR A 375 11.66 19.17 1.97
C THR A 375 11.75 17.67 2.23
N ALA A 376 12.93 17.09 2.05
CA ALA A 376 13.15 15.69 2.37
C ALA A 376 14.44 15.51 3.17
N VAL A 377 14.45 14.45 3.98
CA VAL A 377 15.63 13.97 4.71
C VAL A 377 15.81 12.50 4.37
N ILE A 378 17.06 12.10 4.17
CA ILE A 378 17.39 10.68 3.99
C ILE A 378 17.53 10.01 5.36
N GLY A 379 16.73 8.99 5.61
CA GLY A 379 16.74 8.24 6.85
C GLY A 379 17.88 7.22 6.95
N ALA A 380 17.94 6.53 8.09
CA ALA A 380 19.03 5.63 8.43
C ALA A 380 19.13 4.40 7.48
N TYR A 381 18.02 3.97 6.91
CA TYR A 381 17.98 2.85 5.96
C TYR A 381 17.98 3.31 4.50
N GLY A 382 18.22 4.60 4.26
CA GLY A 382 18.24 5.20 2.93
C GLY A 382 16.85 5.59 2.39
N GLU A 383 15.81 5.50 3.20
CA GLU A 383 14.47 5.98 2.86
C GLU A 383 14.44 7.50 2.70
N ILE A 384 13.62 8.00 1.78
CA ILE A 384 13.37 9.42 1.60
C ILE A 384 12.15 9.77 2.45
N VAL A 385 12.32 10.58 3.48
CA VAL A 385 11.24 11.10 4.32
C VAL A 385 10.95 12.52 3.90
N ILE A 386 9.80 12.73 3.26
CA ILE A 386 9.38 14.01 2.68
C ILE A 386 8.40 14.69 3.63
N THR A 387 8.67 15.95 3.97
CA THR A 387 7.71 16.85 4.60
C THR A 387 7.01 17.65 3.51
N VAL A 388 5.69 17.51 3.43
CA VAL A 388 4.85 18.14 2.41
C VAL A 388 4.53 19.57 2.82
N ALA A 389 4.82 20.53 1.98
CA ALA A 389 4.52 21.95 2.25
C ALA A 389 3.02 22.24 2.20
N GLY A 390 2.57 23.12 3.09
CA GLY A 390 1.18 23.61 3.12
C GLY A 390 0.19 22.72 3.86
N ASN A 391 0.69 21.74 4.59
CA ASN A 391 -0.10 20.85 5.47
C ASN A 391 0.16 21.18 6.93
#